data_432ca8bb198252599b00b892d7dc5074
#
_entry.id   432ca8bb198252599b00b892d7dc5074
#
_cell.length_a   1.000
_cell.length_b   1.000
_cell.length_c   1.000
_cell.angle_alpha   90.00
_cell.angle_beta   90.00
_cell.angle_gamma   90.00
#
_symmetry.space_group_name_H-M   'P 1'
#
loop_
_entity.id
_entity.type
_entity.pdbx_description
1 polymer ?
#
loop_
_entity_poly.entity_id
_entity_poly.type
_entity_poly.pdbx_seq_one_letter_code
_entity_poly.pdbx_strand_id
1 'polypeptide(L)'
;MNIKQAKEEIKHTVQAYLSKDAFGEYKIPAVRQRPVLLIGPPGIGKTQIMEQIARECEIGLVAYTITHHTRQSAVGLPFIKEEQYDGKTYSVTEYTMSEIIASVYRKIEEGGRKEGILFIDEINCVSETLAPTMLQFLQCKTFGNQAVPEGWIIAAAGNQPEYNKSVRDFDMVTLDRVRCMNIEADLGVWKEYAREKRLNSAILSYLELRPKNFYRVEADVDGLQFVTARGWEDLSNLMDVYEELGIPVDEEIIHEFLRHEDVAEDVSAYFDLYKKYQDDYGIAEILEGKVKPSVYARIDQAAFDERLSVVNLLLDGVSNVFYQIQREREITDAWYDFLKEYRQKLKNSLQAKGIFETILAEKTASDEQNEKQQFVSKAQSDRARSLNEKLKECAKKIVAEETINIEETALFALAKEPFDAQCEKLQSLENQGIETLEHAFTFMEQAFSDGQEMVVFVTELTITPEIAVFLSEHRIERYETYKNQLLIGTKRAEILSEIARD
;
A
#
# COMPACT_ATOMS: atom_id res chain seq x y z
N MET A 1 10.22 -7.92 15.21
CA MET A 1 9.20 -8.36 14.20
C MET A 1 9.28 -7.45 12.99
N ASN A 2 8.85 -7.93 11.81
CA ASN A 2 8.77 -7.08 10.63
C ASN A 2 7.46 -6.26 10.59
N ILE A 3 7.39 -5.29 9.66
CA ILE A 3 6.27 -4.35 9.55
C ILE A 3 4.94 -5.03 9.20
N LYS A 4 4.96 -6.14 8.41
CA LYS A 4 3.75 -6.91 8.04
C LYS A 4 3.17 -7.63 9.26
N GLN A 5 4.01 -8.25 10.08
CA GLN A 5 3.59 -8.88 11.34
C GLN A 5 3.01 -7.85 12.30
N ALA A 6 3.62 -6.65 12.39
CA ALA A 6 3.10 -5.57 13.21
C ALA A 6 1.73 -5.09 12.73
N LYS A 7 1.54 -4.95 11.42
CA LYS A 7 0.25 -4.58 10.82
C LYS A 7 -0.86 -5.56 11.22
N GLU A 8 -0.62 -6.87 11.07
CA GLU A 8 -1.62 -7.90 11.42
C GLU A 8 -1.92 -7.89 12.93
N GLU A 9 -0.91 -7.76 13.77
CA GLU A 9 -1.10 -7.71 15.23
C GLU A 9 -1.88 -6.47 15.68
N ILE A 10 -1.68 -5.32 14.99
CA ILE A 10 -2.46 -4.10 15.25
C ILE A 10 -3.90 -4.30 14.76
N LYS A 11 -4.15 -4.93 13.61
CA LYS A 11 -5.50 -5.27 13.14
C LYS A 11 -6.24 -6.13 14.16
N HIS A 12 -5.60 -7.18 14.69
CA HIS A 12 -6.16 -8.00 15.76
C HIS A 12 -6.46 -7.17 17.02
N THR A 13 -5.58 -6.21 17.35
CA THR A 13 -5.81 -5.29 18.47
C THR A 13 -7.02 -4.39 18.24
N VAL A 14 -7.16 -3.83 17.03
CA VAL A 14 -8.31 -3.01 16.63
C VAL A 14 -9.60 -3.83 16.74
N GLN A 15 -9.63 -5.04 16.18
CA GLN A 15 -10.78 -5.93 16.26
C GLN A 15 -11.16 -6.28 17.71
N ALA A 16 -10.17 -6.56 18.57
CA ALA A 16 -10.41 -6.87 19.97
C ALA A 16 -10.93 -5.67 20.74
N TYR A 17 -10.37 -4.48 20.53
CA TYR A 17 -10.72 -3.27 21.28
C TYR A 17 -12.06 -2.67 20.84
N LEU A 18 -12.44 -2.86 19.58
CA LEU A 18 -13.72 -2.41 19.02
C LEU A 18 -14.82 -3.48 19.12
N SER A 19 -14.49 -4.68 19.62
CA SER A 19 -15.49 -5.75 19.85
C SER A 19 -16.49 -5.34 20.92
N LYS A 20 -17.80 -5.46 20.62
CA LYS A 20 -18.90 -5.12 21.49
C LYS A 20 -19.60 -6.37 22.02
N ASP A 21 -20.24 -6.25 23.18
CA ASP A 21 -21.10 -7.25 23.76
C ASP A 21 -22.53 -7.18 23.19
N ALA A 22 -23.43 -8.01 23.73
CA ALA A 22 -24.83 -8.05 23.31
C ALA A 22 -25.61 -6.74 23.63
N PHE A 23 -25.07 -5.89 24.46
CA PHE A 23 -25.67 -4.60 24.85
C PHE A 23 -25.10 -3.42 24.05
N GLY A 24 -24.11 -3.66 23.18
CA GLY A 24 -23.45 -2.63 22.39
C GLY A 24 -22.28 -1.94 23.09
N GLU A 25 -21.89 -2.40 24.29
CA GLU A 25 -20.75 -1.88 25.05
C GLU A 25 -19.45 -2.56 24.62
N TYR A 26 -18.31 -1.83 24.63
CA TYR A 26 -17.01 -2.40 24.32
C TYR A 26 -16.61 -3.46 25.35
N LYS A 27 -16.31 -4.70 24.91
CA LYS A 27 -15.89 -5.80 25.78
C LYS A 27 -14.67 -5.46 26.63
N ILE A 28 -13.76 -4.66 26.07
CA ILE A 28 -12.59 -4.13 26.77
C ILE A 28 -12.81 -2.62 26.92
N PRO A 29 -13.13 -2.12 28.15
CA PRO A 29 -13.35 -0.70 28.37
C PRO A 29 -12.14 0.15 27.96
N ALA A 30 -12.36 1.37 27.45
CA ALA A 30 -11.32 2.25 26.92
C ALA A 30 -10.14 2.45 27.89
N VAL A 31 -10.41 2.50 29.22
CA VAL A 31 -9.38 2.63 30.27
C VAL A 31 -8.46 1.40 30.37
N ARG A 32 -8.91 0.23 29.92
CA ARG A 32 -8.15 -1.03 29.91
C ARG A 32 -7.45 -1.32 28.59
N GLN A 33 -7.73 -0.55 27.56
CA GLN A 33 -7.11 -0.68 26.25
C GLN A 33 -5.73 -0.04 26.29
N ARG A 34 -4.67 -0.85 26.26
CA ARG A 34 -3.29 -0.34 26.23
C ARG A 34 -2.99 0.28 24.86
N PRO A 35 -2.43 1.50 24.79
CA PRO A 35 -1.95 2.07 23.53
C PRO A 35 -0.91 1.16 22.86
N VAL A 36 -0.92 1.11 21.55
CA VAL A 36 0.13 0.44 20.76
C VAL A 36 1.32 1.39 20.61
N LEU A 37 2.53 0.90 20.85
CA LEU A 37 3.77 1.66 20.68
C LEU A 37 4.71 0.90 19.73
N LEU A 38 4.98 1.50 18.56
CA LEU A 38 5.90 0.98 17.56
C LEU A 38 7.28 1.61 17.75
N ILE A 39 8.29 0.82 18.04
CA ILE A 39 9.69 1.27 18.13
C ILE A 39 10.46 0.59 16.99
N GLY A 40 11.15 1.39 16.19
CA GLY A 40 11.96 0.84 15.10
C GLY A 40 12.64 1.91 14.27
N PRO A 41 13.49 1.50 13.32
CA PRO A 41 14.27 2.43 12.50
C PRO A 41 13.39 3.38 11.68
N PRO A 42 13.90 4.55 11.30
CA PRO A 42 13.17 5.50 10.45
C PRO A 42 12.97 4.93 9.03
N GLY A 43 11.92 5.37 8.35
CA GLY A 43 11.70 5.05 6.93
C GLY A 43 11.24 3.62 6.61
N ILE A 44 10.78 2.83 7.61
CA ILE A 44 10.31 1.44 7.42
C ILE A 44 8.79 1.31 7.25
N GLY A 45 8.05 2.42 7.14
CA GLY A 45 6.60 2.40 6.88
C GLY A 45 5.70 2.38 8.12
N LYS A 46 6.17 2.76 9.32
CA LYS A 46 5.35 2.78 10.55
C LYS A 46 4.06 3.60 10.40
N THR A 47 4.12 4.74 9.74
CA THR A 47 2.94 5.59 9.48
C THR A 47 2.05 5.01 8.40
N GLN A 48 2.63 4.46 7.33
CA GLN A 48 1.89 3.88 6.20
C GLN A 48 1.02 2.69 6.60
N ILE A 49 1.48 1.84 7.53
CA ILE A 49 0.65 0.71 7.98
C ILE A 49 -0.60 1.18 8.73
N MET A 50 -0.58 2.34 9.41
CA MET A 50 -1.76 2.88 10.07
C MET A 50 -2.84 3.29 9.07
N GLU A 51 -2.45 3.87 7.94
CA GLU A 51 -3.37 4.20 6.84
C GLU A 51 -3.98 2.94 6.22
N GLN A 52 -3.16 1.91 6.02
CA GLN A 52 -3.62 0.63 5.49
C GLN A 52 -4.61 -0.04 6.46
N ILE A 53 -4.29 -0.09 7.76
CA ILE A 53 -5.16 -0.66 8.79
C ILE A 53 -6.50 0.08 8.87
N ALA A 54 -6.47 1.41 8.87
CA ALA A 54 -7.67 2.22 8.92
C ALA A 54 -8.60 1.94 7.73
N ARG A 55 -8.04 1.79 6.52
CA ARG A 55 -8.80 1.41 5.33
C ARG A 55 -9.36 0.00 5.41
N GLU A 56 -8.53 -0.99 5.76
CA GLU A 56 -8.92 -2.40 5.81
C GLU A 56 -9.93 -2.71 6.92
N CYS A 57 -9.85 -1.99 8.05
CA CYS A 57 -10.81 -2.11 9.14
C CYS A 57 -12.00 -1.16 9.00
N GLU A 58 -12.03 -0.34 7.95
CA GLU A 58 -13.06 0.66 7.68
C GLU A 58 -13.30 1.65 8.83
N ILE A 59 -12.26 2.11 9.51
CA ILE A 59 -12.30 3.04 10.64
C ILE A 59 -11.63 4.37 10.30
N GLY A 60 -11.85 5.40 11.13
CA GLY A 60 -11.19 6.70 10.98
C GLY A 60 -9.70 6.64 11.34
N LEU A 61 -8.89 7.51 10.73
CA LEU A 61 -7.49 7.74 11.12
C LEU A 61 -7.25 9.22 11.32
N VAL A 62 -6.66 9.56 12.45
CA VAL A 62 -6.01 10.86 12.72
C VAL A 62 -4.54 10.59 12.97
N ALA A 63 -3.68 11.02 12.05
CA ALA A 63 -2.23 10.93 12.20
C ALA A 63 -1.66 12.30 12.62
N TYR A 64 -0.85 12.30 13.65
CA TYR A 64 -0.36 13.51 14.29
C TYR A 64 1.15 13.40 14.57
N THR A 65 1.96 14.28 14.00
CA THR A 65 3.39 14.38 14.30
C THR A 65 3.61 15.36 15.43
N ILE A 66 4.10 14.88 16.57
CA ILE A 66 4.12 15.65 17.82
C ILE A 66 5.32 16.61 17.94
N THR A 67 6.37 16.44 17.15
CA THR A 67 7.64 17.20 17.26
C THR A 67 7.49 18.70 17.07
N HIS A 68 6.50 19.14 16.30
CA HIS A 68 6.24 20.55 16.04
C HIS A 68 5.34 21.22 17.08
N HIS A 69 4.87 20.46 18.09
CA HIS A 69 3.93 20.96 19.08
C HIS A 69 4.60 21.43 20.35
N THR A 70 4.13 22.58 20.84
CA THR A 70 4.43 23.06 22.19
C THR A 70 3.45 22.42 23.19
N ARG A 71 3.78 22.47 24.48
CA ARG A 71 2.85 22.01 25.51
C ARG A 71 1.48 22.70 25.42
N GLN A 72 1.45 23.97 25.06
CA GLN A 72 0.22 24.77 24.96
C GLN A 72 -0.66 24.31 23.78
N SER A 73 -0.07 24.02 22.63
CA SER A 73 -0.85 23.53 21.47
C SER A 73 -1.34 22.09 21.66
N ALA A 74 -0.54 21.23 22.32
CA ALA A 74 -0.90 19.85 22.56
C ALA A 74 -1.96 19.68 23.65
N VAL A 75 -1.87 20.42 24.75
CA VAL A 75 -2.73 20.28 25.95
C VAL A 75 -3.91 21.25 25.94
N GLY A 76 -3.76 22.40 25.27
CA GLY A 76 -4.69 23.53 25.34
C GLY A 76 -4.16 24.67 26.19
N LEU A 77 -4.81 25.82 26.07
CA LEU A 77 -4.50 27.01 26.84
C LEU A 77 -5.28 27.05 28.16
N PRO A 78 -4.66 27.36 29.30
CA PRO A 78 -5.37 27.53 30.55
C PRO A 78 -6.23 28.78 30.50
N PHE A 79 -7.44 28.70 31.01
CA PHE A 79 -8.32 29.84 31.27
C PHE A 79 -8.99 29.74 32.63
N ILE A 80 -9.38 30.88 33.20
CA ILE A 80 -10.01 30.93 34.51
C ILE A 80 -11.52 30.92 34.32
N LYS A 81 -12.19 30.01 35.00
CA LYS A 81 -13.63 29.88 35.06
C LYS A 81 -14.10 29.98 36.53
N GLU A 82 -15.17 30.68 36.77
CA GLU A 82 -15.78 30.73 38.09
C GLU A 82 -16.79 29.60 38.24
N GLU A 83 -16.64 28.81 39.28
CA GLU A 83 -17.55 27.71 39.64
C GLU A 83 -17.99 27.79 41.09
N GLN A 84 -19.24 27.36 41.35
CA GLN A 84 -19.80 27.34 42.68
C GLN A 84 -19.75 25.95 43.28
N TYR A 85 -19.07 25.81 44.43
CA TYR A 85 -19.04 24.60 45.22
C TYR A 85 -19.52 24.94 46.65
N ASP A 86 -20.48 24.19 47.13
CA ASP A 86 -21.05 24.35 48.48
C ASP A 86 -21.44 25.80 48.81
N GLY A 87 -22.06 26.49 47.83
CA GLY A 87 -22.53 27.87 47.96
C GLY A 87 -21.44 28.96 47.95
N LYS A 88 -20.18 28.58 47.68
CA LYS A 88 -19.06 29.54 47.54
C LYS A 88 -18.54 29.52 46.10
N THR A 89 -18.17 30.69 45.61
CA THR A 89 -17.56 30.84 44.27
C THR A 89 -16.06 30.65 44.35
N TYR A 90 -15.54 29.80 43.50
CA TYR A 90 -14.11 29.53 43.34
C TYR A 90 -13.66 29.79 41.92
N SER A 91 -12.45 30.36 41.75
CA SER A 91 -11.81 30.46 40.47
C SER A 91 -11.09 29.16 40.18
N VAL A 92 -11.52 28.43 39.14
CA VAL A 92 -10.95 27.16 38.73
C VAL A 92 -10.21 27.36 37.40
N THR A 93 -9.03 26.73 37.28
CA THR A 93 -8.28 26.72 36.01
C THR A 93 -8.81 25.56 35.16
N GLU A 94 -9.36 25.87 34.02
CA GLU A 94 -9.68 24.90 32.97
C GLU A 94 -8.75 25.07 31.75
N TYR A 95 -8.74 24.10 30.87
CA TYR A 95 -7.97 24.15 29.64
C TYR A 95 -8.91 24.13 28.43
N THR A 96 -8.56 24.89 27.39
CA THR A 96 -9.24 24.76 26.09
C THR A 96 -9.02 23.34 25.56
N MET A 97 -9.89 22.90 24.63
CA MET A 97 -9.72 21.58 24.04
C MET A 97 -8.36 21.47 23.32
N SER A 98 -7.67 20.36 23.58
CA SER A 98 -6.44 19.98 22.87
C SER A 98 -6.70 19.89 21.37
N GLU A 99 -5.78 20.41 20.56
CA GLU A 99 -5.84 20.29 19.09
C GLU A 99 -5.86 18.83 18.64
N ILE A 100 -5.13 17.96 19.34
CA ILE A 100 -5.09 16.51 19.07
C ILE A 100 -6.46 15.90 19.23
N ILE A 101 -7.16 16.20 20.35
CA ILE A 101 -8.51 15.70 20.61
C ILE A 101 -9.53 16.33 19.68
N ALA A 102 -9.40 17.65 19.41
CA ALA A 102 -10.29 18.34 18.48
C ALA A 102 -10.19 17.77 17.05
N SER A 103 -9.00 17.30 16.63
CA SER A 103 -8.81 16.64 15.33
C SER A 103 -9.58 15.32 15.23
N VAL A 104 -9.69 14.58 16.33
CA VAL A 104 -10.51 13.36 16.39
C VAL A 104 -11.99 13.69 16.21
N TYR A 105 -12.51 14.69 16.92
CA TYR A 105 -13.90 15.12 16.77
C TYR A 105 -14.20 15.63 15.34
N ARG A 106 -13.32 16.43 14.76
CA ARG A 106 -13.47 16.88 13.36
C ARG A 106 -13.54 15.69 12.41
N LYS A 107 -12.68 14.68 12.58
CA LYS A 107 -12.68 13.48 11.74
C LYS A 107 -13.97 12.67 11.87
N ILE A 108 -14.56 12.62 13.07
CA ILE A 108 -15.87 11.99 13.30
C ILE A 108 -16.97 12.75 12.55
N GLU A 109 -16.98 14.09 12.64
CA GLU A 109 -18.00 14.93 11.99
C GLU A 109 -17.89 14.86 10.45
N GLU A 110 -16.68 14.91 9.91
CA GLU A 110 -16.43 14.85 8.47
C GLU A 110 -16.71 13.47 7.87
N GLY A 111 -16.31 12.41 8.57
CA GLY A 111 -16.34 11.04 8.07
C GLY A 111 -17.53 10.20 8.51
N GLY A 112 -18.31 10.68 9.52
CA GLY A 112 -19.44 9.95 10.11
C GLY A 112 -19.05 8.66 10.85
N ARG A 113 -17.77 8.32 10.94
CA ARG A 113 -17.26 7.11 11.59
C ARG A 113 -16.92 7.42 13.04
N LYS A 114 -17.58 6.70 13.98
CA LYS A 114 -17.39 6.89 15.42
C LYS A 114 -16.14 6.17 15.95
N GLU A 115 -15.59 5.23 15.19
CA GLU A 115 -14.46 4.38 15.57
C GLU A 115 -13.23 4.73 14.72
N GLY A 116 -12.03 4.67 15.35
CA GLY A 116 -10.81 5.06 14.65
C GLY A 116 -9.51 4.82 15.41
N ILE A 117 -8.41 5.20 14.78
CA ILE A 117 -7.07 5.23 15.36
C ILE A 117 -6.61 6.68 15.45
N LEU A 118 -6.17 7.09 16.64
CA LEU A 118 -5.36 8.28 16.87
C LEU A 118 -3.89 7.83 16.88
N PHE A 119 -3.18 8.13 15.80
CA PHE A 119 -1.77 7.79 15.64
C PHE A 119 -0.90 9.00 15.95
N ILE A 120 0.06 8.84 16.87
CA ILE A 120 1.01 9.87 17.28
C ILE A 120 2.40 9.44 16.85
N ASP A 121 2.92 10.12 15.84
CA ASP A 121 4.26 9.85 15.32
C ASP A 121 5.33 10.62 16.10
N GLU A 122 6.54 10.05 16.15
CA GLU A 122 7.72 10.61 16.80
C GLU A 122 7.55 10.92 18.30
N ILE A 123 6.78 10.08 19.00
CA ILE A 123 6.36 10.29 20.41
C ILE A 123 7.55 10.47 21.38
N ASN A 124 8.71 9.94 21.06
CA ASN A 124 9.91 10.04 21.89
C ASN A 124 10.91 11.12 21.42
N CYS A 125 10.56 11.91 20.40
CA CYS A 125 11.32 13.08 19.94
C CYS A 125 10.76 14.41 20.47
N VAL A 126 9.83 14.38 21.42
CA VAL A 126 9.19 15.56 21.99
C VAL A 126 10.12 16.36 22.92
N SER A 127 9.82 17.66 23.08
CA SER A 127 10.54 18.51 24.01
C SER A 127 10.45 18.01 25.46
N GLU A 128 11.45 18.37 26.29
CA GLU A 128 11.47 17.98 27.72
C GLU A 128 10.24 18.38 28.50
N THR A 129 9.65 19.52 28.14
CA THR A 129 8.46 20.06 28.80
C THR A 129 7.17 19.35 28.40
N LEU A 130 7.16 18.74 27.20
CA LEU A 130 5.98 18.05 26.66
C LEU A 130 6.00 16.54 26.96
N ALA A 131 7.18 15.92 27.04
CA ALA A 131 7.33 14.48 27.20
C ALA A 131 6.50 13.89 28.38
N PRO A 132 6.54 14.42 29.61
CA PRO A 132 5.76 13.88 30.70
C PRO A 132 4.25 13.93 30.43
N THR A 133 3.78 14.99 29.76
CA THR A 133 2.37 15.18 29.43
C THR A 133 1.92 14.17 28.36
N MET A 134 2.76 13.90 27.36
CA MET A 134 2.47 12.90 26.35
C MET A 134 2.46 11.48 26.90
N LEU A 135 3.37 11.15 27.81
CA LEU A 135 3.36 9.87 28.51
C LEU A 135 2.09 9.71 29.36
N GLN A 136 1.69 10.76 30.08
CA GLN A 136 0.43 10.76 30.81
C GLN A 136 -0.77 10.60 29.87
N PHE A 137 -0.76 11.25 28.71
CA PHE A 137 -1.81 11.10 27.70
C PHE A 137 -1.91 9.65 27.18
N LEU A 138 -0.82 8.99 26.89
CA LEU A 138 -0.83 7.57 26.52
C LEU A 138 -1.46 6.69 27.61
N GLN A 139 -1.25 7.01 28.88
CA GLN A 139 -1.77 6.25 30.01
C GLN A 139 -3.25 6.50 30.27
N CYS A 140 -3.65 7.79 30.31
CA CYS A 140 -4.98 8.21 30.74
C CYS A 140 -5.93 8.47 29.60
N LYS A 141 -5.44 8.61 28.37
CA LYS A 141 -6.18 9.01 27.17
C LYS A 141 -6.88 10.37 27.29
N THR A 142 -6.33 11.24 28.14
CA THR A 142 -6.90 12.56 28.45
C THR A 142 -5.83 13.63 28.41
N PHE A 143 -6.22 14.83 27.97
CA PHE A 143 -5.49 16.07 28.23
C PHE A 143 -6.35 16.96 29.14
N GLY A 144 -5.90 17.20 30.37
CA GLY A 144 -6.69 17.90 31.37
C GLY A 144 -8.01 17.16 31.65
N ASN A 145 -9.13 17.85 31.43
CA ASN A 145 -10.49 17.31 31.54
C ASN A 145 -11.06 16.75 30.22
N GLN A 146 -10.31 16.78 29.14
CA GLN A 146 -10.73 16.35 27.81
C GLN A 146 -10.24 14.91 27.55
N ALA A 147 -11.16 14.01 27.22
CA ALA A 147 -10.86 12.61 26.89
C ALA A 147 -10.93 12.37 25.37
N VAL A 148 -10.12 11.43 24.89
CA VAL A 148 -10.31 10.86 23.55
C VAL A 148 -11.65 10.14 23.50
N PRO A 149 -12.48 10.33 22.46
CA PRO A 149 -13.78 9.67 22.34
C PRO A 149 -13.66 8.15 22.43
N GLU A 150 -14.66 7.51 23.02
CA GLU A 150 -14.75 6.05 23.01
C GLU A 150 -14.81 5.51 21.58
N GLY A 151 -14.18 4.34 21.36
CA GLY A 151 -14.01 3.78 20.02
C GLY A 151 -12.75 4.28 19.29
N TRP A 152 -11.99 5.21 19.88
CA TRP A 152 -10.72 5.64 19.35
C TRP A 152 -9.54 4.99 20.09
N ILE A 153 -8.73 4.26 19.33
CA ILE A 153 -7.56 3.53 19.82
C ILE A 153 -6.34 4.41 19.64
N ILE A 154 -5.50 4.52 20.67
CA ILE A 154 -4.25 5.26 20.57
C ILE A 154 -3.16 4.31 20.06
N ALA A 155 -2.49 4.69 19.01
CA ALA A 155 -1.25 4.11 18.53
C ALA A 155 -0.17 5.19 18.49
N ALA A 156 1.07 4.84 18.78
CA ALA A 156 2.19 5.77 18.73
C ALA A 156 3.39 5.11 18.05
N ALA A 157 4.27 5.92 17.45
CA ALA A 157 5.53 5.46 16.92
C ALA A 157 6.70 6.29 17.45
N GLY A 158 7.83 5.62 17.62
CA GLY A 158 9.08 6.25 17.99
C GLY A 158 10.26 5.61 17.25
N ASN A 159 11.41 6.28 17.30
CA ASN A 159 12.65 5.78 16.76
C ASN A 159 13.55 5.28 17.89
N GLN A 160 14.51 4.43 17.56
CA GLN A 160 15.53 4.00 18.51
C GLN A 160 16.58 5.12 18.67
N PRO A 161 17.23 5.25 19.86
CA PRO A 161 18.24 6.29 20.12
C PRO A 161 19.44 6.26 19.16
N GLU A 162 19.72 5.10 18.58
CA GLU A 162 20.82 4.90 17.63
C GLU A 162 20.66 5.74 16.35
N TYR A 163 19.41 6.02 15.95
CA TYR A 163 19.09 6.73 14.71
C TYR A 163 18.83 8.22 14.90
N ASN A 164 18.55 8.67 16.13
CA ASN A 164 18.24 10.07 16.38
C ASN A 164 18.69 10.47 17.80
N LYS A 165 19.66 11.37 17.89
CA LYS A 165 20.21 11.87 19.16
C LYS A 165 19.20 12.62 20.03
N SER A 166 18.09 13.09 19.45
CA SER A 166 17.01 13.77 20.18
C SER A 166 16.00 12.80 20.82
N VAL A 167 16.15 11.51 20.55
CA VAL A 167 15.27 10.46 21.06
C VAL A 167 15.55 10.20 22.55
N ARG A 168 14.48 9.98 23.30
CA ARG A 168 14.53 9.57 24.70
C ARG A 168 14.08 8.13 24.86
N ASP A 169 14.72 7.42 25.73
CA ASP A 169 14.29 6.08 26.13
C ASP A 169 13.02 6.17 26.99
N PHE A 170 12.13 5.22 26.80
CA PHE A 170 10.97 5.05 27.65
C PHE A 170 11.36 4.33 28.94
N ASP A 171 10.87 4.83 30.05
CA ASP A 171 11.02 4.16 31.33
C ASP A 171 10.16 2.88 31.44
N MET A 172 10.50 2.03 32.39
CA MET A 172 9.79 0.78 32.64
C MET A 172 8.31 1.01 32.96
N VAL A 173 7.98 2.11 33.63
CA VAL A 173 6.59 2.44 34.02
C VAL A 173 5.73 2.74 32.79
N THR A 174 6.31 3.42 31.79
CA THR A 174 5.65 3.70 30.52
C THR A 174 5.49 2.43 29.69
N LEU A 175 6.56 1.63 29.58
CA LEU A 175 6.55 0.38 28.79
C LEU A 175 5.56 -0.64 29.36
N ASP A 176 5.36 -0.70 30.68
CA ASP A 176 4.37 -1.58 31.29
C ASP A 176 2.91 -1.20 30.94
N ARG A 177 2.67 0.05 30.53
CA ARG A 177 1.32 0.57 30.23
C ARG A 177 0.95 0.60 28.76
N VAL A 178 1.89 0.28 27.89
CA VAL A 178 1.70 0.22 26.43
C VAL A 178 1.91 -1.21 25.91
N ARG A 179 1.48 -1.47 24.70
CA ARG A 179 1.84 -2.65 23.93
C ARG A 179 3.01 -2.28 23.03
N CYS A 180 4.24 -2.50 23.50
CA CYS A 180 5.43 -2.18 22.75
C CYS A 180 5.75 -3.26 21.70
N MET A 181 5.98 -2.83 20.45
CA MET A 181 6.35 -3.67 19.31
C MET A 181 7.66 -3.14 18.73
N ASN A 182 8.72 -3.95 18.78
CA ASN A 182 10.00 -3.62 18.16
C ASN A 182 9.97 -4.06 16.69
N ILE A 183 10.11 -3.11 15.79
CA ILE A 183 10.03 -3.30 14.34
C ILE A 183 11.44 -3.28 13.76
N GLU A 184 11.70 -4.18 12.84
CA GLU A 184 12.96 -4.31 12.11
C GLU A 184 12.71 -4.19 10.61
N ALA A 185 13.71 -3.67 9.89
CA ALA A 185 13.67 -3.62 8.44
C ALA A 185 13.75 -5.03 7.85
N ASP A 186 12.89 -5.36 6.91
CA ASP A 186 12.81 -6.66 6.25
C ASP A 186 12.64 -6.44 4.74
N LEU A 187 13.69 -6.80 3.97
CA LEU A 187 13.69 -6.66 2.52
C LEU A 187 12.59 -7.49 1.85
N GLY A 188 12.34 -8.72 2.33
CA GLY A 188 11.34 -9.61 1.74
C GLY A 188 9.94 -8.98 1.82
N VAL A 189 9.58 -8.48 2.99
CA VAL A 189 8.31 -7.79 3.23
C VAL A 189 8.23 -6.47 2.44
N TRP A 190 9.34 -5.72 2.38
CA TRP A 190 9.36 -4.49 1.59
C TRP A 190 9.22 -4.76 0.09
N LYS A 191 9.80 -5.84 -0.43
CA LYS A 191 9.63 -6.23 -1.83
C LYS A 191 8.18 -6.60 -2.17
N GLU A 192 7.44 -7.25 -1.26
CA GLU A 192 6.00 -7.48 -1.45
C GLU A 192 5.24 -6.15 -1.60
N TYR A 193 5.51 -5.21 -0.72
CA TYR A 193 4.96 -3.85 -0.79
C TYR A 193 5.38 -3.11 -2.06
N ALA A 194 6.67 -3.19 -2.44
CA ALA A 194 7.22 -2.55 -3.62
C ALA A 194 6.55 -3.05 -4.92
N ARG A 195 6.27 -4.36 -5.01
CA ARG A 195 5.52 -4.95 -6.13
C ARG A 195 4.07 -4.46 -6.15
N GLU A 196 3.38 -4.46 -5.00
CA GLU A 196 2.01 -3.92 -4.89
C GLU A 196 1.94 -2.45 -5.32
N LYS A 197 2.95 -1.67 -4.98
CA LYS A 197 3.09 -0.25 -5.36
C LYS A 197 3.67 -0.05 -6.75
N ARG A 198 4.17 -1.11 -7.39
CA ARG A 198 4.83 -1.06 -8.69
C ARG A 198 6.03 -0.13 -8.71
N LEU A 199 6.87 -0.24 -7.69
CA LEU A 199 8.14 0.48 -7.67
C LEU A 199 9.04 -0.01 -8.80
N ASN A 200 9.96 0.84 -9.22
CA ASN A 200 10.84 0.61 -10.36
C ASN A 200 11.57 -0.74 -10.30
N SER A 201 11.45 -1.53 -11.35
CA SER A 201 11.97 -2.90 -11.41
C SER A 201 13.50 -2.98 -11.33
N ALA A 202 14.21 -1.95 -11.78
CA ALA A 202 15.67 -1.90 -11.66
C ALA A 202 16.10 -1.87 -10.17
N ILE A 203 15.35 -1.17 -9.31
CA ILE A 203 15.59 -1.14 -7.86
C ILE A 203 15.35 -2.53 -7.24
N LEU A 204 14.24 -3.18 -7.59
CA LEU A 204 13.94 -4.52 -7.09
C LEU A 204 15.00 -5.53 -7.51
N SER A 205 15.42 -5.49 -8.77
CA SER A 205 16.47 -6.32 -9.32
C SER A 205 17.83 -6.07 -8.67
N TYR A 206 18.19 -4.81 -8.44
CA TYR A 206 19.39 -4.45 -7.69
C TYR A 206 19.40 -5.03 -6.28
N LEU A 207 18.30 -4.87 -5.55
CA LEU A 207 18.18 -5.34 -4.16
C LEU A 207 18.13 -6.88 -4.04
N GLU A 208 17.84 -7.60 -5.12
CA GLU A 208 18.01 -9.05 -5.16
C GLU A 208 19.49 -9.45 -5.19
N LEU A 209 20.27 -8.75 -6.00
CA LEU A 209 21.71 -8.97 -6.09
C LEU A 209 22.48 -8.44 -4.88
N ARG A 210 22.00 -7.36 -4.28
CA ARG A 210 22.67 -6.63 -3.19
C ARG A 210 21.74 -6.42 -1.98
N PRO A 211 21.19 -7.49 -1.37
CA PRO A 211 20.19 -7.38 -0.29
C PRO A 211 20.69 -6.58 0.93
N LYS A 212 22.00 -6.55 1.16
CA LYS A 212 22.62 -5.80 2.27
C LYS A 212 22.47 -4.29 2.12
N ASN A 213 22.28 -3.78 0.91
CA ASN A 213 22.15 -2.36 0.61
C ASN A 213 20.72 -1.84 0.81
N PHE A 214 19.77 -2.70 1.17
CA PHE A 214 18.38 -2.29 1.42
C PHE A 214 18.25 -1.31 2.59
N TYR A 215 18.92 -1.62 3.71
CA TYR A 215 18.88 -0.79 4.90
C TYR A 215 20.29 -0.77 5.55
N ARG A 216 20.96 0.36 5.44
CA ARG A 216 22.31 0.58 6.02
C ARG A 216 22.32 1.91 6.76
N VAL A 217 22.93 1.93 7.94
CA VAL A 217 23.20 3.15 8.68
C VAL A 217 24.61 3.02 9.25
N GLU A 218 25.50 3.87 8.79
CA GLU A 218 26.92 3.86 9.16
C GLU A 218 27.36 5.27 9.55
N ALA A 219 28.18 5.38 10.58
CA ALA A 219 28.79 6.65 10.98
C ALA A 219 30.22 6.68 10.46
N ASP A 220 30.53 7.65 9.63
CA ASP A 220 31.87 7.90 9.11
C ASP A 220 32.44 9.22 9.62
N VAL A 221 33.67 9.52 9.24
CA VAL A 221 34.40 10.77 9.60
C VAL A 221 33.67 12.00 9.06
N ASP A 222 33.05 11.88 7.89
CA ASP A 222 32.33 12.94 7.18
C ASP A 222 30.84 13.07 7.59
N GLY A 223 30.34 12.15 8.44
CA GLY A 223 28.98 12.22 8.94
C GLY A 223 28.24 10.89 9.02
N LEU A 224 26.94 10.96 9.01
CA LEU A 224 26.05 9.80 9.00
C LEU A 224 25.69 9.45 7.56
N GLN A 225 26.10 8.27 7.11
CA GLN A 225 25.70 7.69 5.84
C GLN A 225 24.56 6.71 6.05
N PHE A 226 23.52 6.75 5.23
CA PHE A 226 22.38 5.86 5.41
C PHE A 226 21.59 5.58 4.12
N VAL A 227 21.02 4.39 4.08
CA VAL A 227 20.02 3.96 3.11
C VAL A 227 18.80 3.45 3.87
N THR A 228 17.61 3.84 3.44
CA THR A 228 16.36 3.44 4.08
C THR A 228 15.35 2.96 3.05
N ALA A 229 14.33 2.21 3.48
CA ALA A 229 13.23 1.78 2.61
C ALA A 229 12.48 2.96 1.98
N ARG A 230 12.33 4.08 2.68
CA ARG A 230 11.78 5.33 2.15
C ARG A 230 12.64 5.91 1.02
N GLY A 231 13.96 5.93 1.20
CA GLY A 231 14.87 6.42 0.16
C GLY A 231 14.70 5.67 -1.16
N TRP A 232 14.55 4.35 -1.11
CA TRP A 232 14.27 3.53 -2.29
C TRP A 232 12.93 3.84 -2.94
N GLU A 233 11.86 4.03 -2.14
CA GLU A 233 10.54 4.37 -2.65
C GLU A 233 10.53 5.78 -3.30
N ASP A 234 11.13 6.76 -2.64
CA ASP A 234 11.19 8.14 -3.15
C ASP A 234 12.05 8.22 -4.44
N LEU A 235 13.16 7.49 -4.49
CA LEU A 235 13.99 7.36 -5.70
C LEU A 235 13.18 6.72 -6.85
N SER A 236 12.47 5.63 -6.59
CA SER A 236 11.61 4.98 -7.59
C SER A 236 10.58 5.93 -8.18
N ASN A 237 9.86 6.66 -7.33
CA ASN A 237 8.85 7.62 -7.77
C ASN A 237 9.44 8.73 -8.65
N LEU A 238 10.68 9.18 -8.35
CA LEU A 238 11.36 10.17 -9.17
C LEU A 238 11.81 9.57 -10.51
N MET A 239 12.38 8.36 -10.49
CA MET A 239 12.85 7.66 -11.69
C MET A 239 11.74 7.49 -12.71
N ASP A 240 10.55 7.05 -12.28
CA ASP A 240 9.41 6.84 -13.18
C ASP A 240 8.99 8.15 -13.89
N VAL A 241 8.95 9.27 -13.16
CA VAL A 241 8.64 10.58 -13.76
C VAL A 241 9.78 11.07 -14.67
N TYR A 242 11.04 10.84 -14.28
CA TYR A 242 12.19 11.25 -15.09
C TYR A 242 12.27 10.45 -16.39
N GLU A 243 11.90 9.18 -16.37
CA GLU A 243 11.80 8.35 -17.57
C GLU A 243 10.73 8.88 -18.53
N GLU A 244 9.54 9.25 -18.02
CA GLU A 244 8.48 9.87 -18.82
C GLU A 244 8.92 11.21 -19.45
N LEU A 245 9.75 11.99 -18.73
CA LEU A 245 10.26 13.29 -19.19
C LEU A 245 11.53 13.17 -20.04
N GLY A 246 12.12 11.97 -20.15
CA GLY A 246 13.39 11.74 -20.85
C GLY A 246 14.60 12.36 -20.12
N ILE A 247 14.52 12.53 -18.79
CA ILE A 247 15.61 13.07 -17.95
C ILE A 247 16.46 11.89 -17.45
N PRO A 248 17.78 11.89 -17.63
CA PRO A 248 18.63 10.83 -17.10
C PRO A 248 18.74 10.93 -15.56
N VAL A 249 18.78 9.77 -14.90
CA VAL A 249 19.10 9.66 -13.47
C VAL A 249 20.57 9.32 -13.35
N ASP A 250 21.35 10.17 -12.71
CA ASP A 250 22.78 10.00 -12.47
C ASP A 250 23.07 9.67 -10.99
N GLU A 251 24.35 9.43 -10.70
CA GLU A 251 24.82 9.10 -9.35
C GLU A 251 24.50 10.21 -8.33
N GLU A 252 24.59 11.50 -8.73
CA GLU A 252 24.32 12.62 -7.83
C GLU A 252 22.85 12.63 -7.38
N ILE A 253 21.94 12.42 -8.32
CA ILE A 253 20.51 12.27 -8.03
C ILE A 253 20.23 11.08 -7.11
N ILE A 254 20.86 9.92 -7.39
CA ILE A 254 20.72 8.72 -6.57
C ILE A 254 21.19 9.01 -5.13
N HIS A 255 22.34 9.68 -4.99
CA HIS A 255 22.91 10.03 -3.68
C HIS A 255 22.01 11.00 -2.87
N GLU A 256 21.20 11.82 -3.52
CA GLU A 256 20.23 12.67 -2.81
C GLU A 256 19.21 11.86 -1.99
N PHE A 257 18.85 10.66 -2.44
CA PHE A 257 17.90 9.75 -1.79
C PHE A 257 18.57 8.65 -0.96
N LEU A 258 19.67 8.09 -1.48
CA LEU A 258 20.46 7.05 -0.85
C LEU A 258 21.76 7.67 -0.36
N ARG A 259 21.72 8.29 0.82
CA ARG A 259 22.85 9.06 1.39
C ARG A 259 23.99 8.16 1.87
N HIS A 260 24.52 7.34 0.99
CA HIS A 260 25.62 6.44 1.20
C HIS A 260 26.40 6.34 -0.11
N GLU A 261 27.62 6.90 -0.13
CA GLU A 261 28.44 7.03 -1.37
C GLU A 261 28.63 5.70 -2.08
N ASP A 262 29.17 4.67 -1.42
CA ASP A 262 29.42 3.37 -2.03
C ASP A 262 28.13 2.74 -2.62
N VAL A 263 26.98 2.97 -1.97
CA VAL A 263 25.71 2.42 -2.44
C VAL A 263 25.21 3.22 -3.65
N ALA A 264 25.32 4.53 -3.66
CA ALA A 264 24.90 5.37 -4.77
C ALA A 264 25.71 5.08 -6.04
N GLU A 265 27.04 4.93 -5.92
CA GLU A 265 27.92 4.53 -7.02
C GLU A 265 27.55 3.16 -7.58
N ASP A 266 27.39 2.12 -6.72
CA ASP A 266 27.04 0.75 -7.13
C ASP A 266 25.65 0.71 -7.80
N VAL A 267 24.68 1.47 -7.29
CA VAL A 267 23.33 1.58 -7.87
C VAL A 267 23.36 2.27 -9.23
N SER A 268 24.10 3.37 -9.37
CA SER A 268 24.23 4.10 -10.65
C SER A 268 24.84 3.20 -11.73
N ALA A 269 25.94 2.53 -11.42
CA ALA A 269 26.58 1.58 -12.34
C ALA A 269 25.63 0.44 -12.72
N TYR A 270 24.84 -0.06 -11.78
CA TYR A 270 23.86 -1.12 -12.03
C TYR A 270 22.72 -0.65 -12.95
N PHE A 271 22.17 0.55 -12.73
CA PHE A 271 21.08 1.07 -13.55
C PHE A 271 21.50 1.28 -15.01
N ASP A 272 22.72 1.73 -15.26
CA ASP A 272 23.27 1.84 -16.60
C ASP A 272 23.35 0.45 -17.29
N LEU A 273 23.77 -0.58 -16.55
CA LEU A 273 23.81 -1.94 -17.05
C LEU A 273 22.39 -2.49 -17.30
N TYR A 274 21.45 -2.27 -16.36
CA TYR A 274 20.08 -2.74 -16.47
C TYR A 274 19.38 -2.17 -17.71
N LYS A 275 19.53 -0.87 -17.96
CA LYS A 275 19.02 -0.21 -19.15
C LYS A 275 19.65 -0.77 -20.43
N LYS A 276 20.97 -0.96 -20.42
CA LYS A 276 21.66 -1.59 -21.53
C LYS A 276 21.17 -3.01 -21.81
N TYR A 277 20.89 -3.81 -20.78
CA TYR A 277 20.34 -5.15 -20.95
C TYR A 277 18.94 -5.12 -21.54
N GLN A 278 18.11 -4.17 -21.12
CA GLN A 278 16.77 -3.98 -21.69
C GLN A 278 16.83 -3.79 -23.22
N ASP A 279 17.73 -2.91 -23.69
CA ASP A 279 17.93 -2.64 -25.13
C ASP A 279 18.58 -3.82 -25.87
N ASP A 280 19.61 -4.41 -25.30
CA ASP A 280 20.42 -5.46 -25.89
C ASP A 280 19.70 -6.80 -26.06
N TYR A 281 18.78 -7.14 -25.13
CA TYR A 281 18.03 -8.40 -25.16
C TYR A 281 16.68 -8.29 -25.85
N GLY A 282 16.12 -7.07 -26.03
CA GLY A 282 14.85 -6.86 -26.71
C GLY A 282 13.69 -7.56 -25.99
N ILE A 283 13.42 -7.19 -24.74
CA ILE A 283 12.41 -7.85 -23.89
C ILE A 283 11.02 -7.82 -24.54
N ALA A 284 10.64 -6.72 -25.20
CA ALA A 284 9.37 -6.61 -25.89
C ALA A 284 9.23 -7.68 -26.99
N GLU A 285 10.29 -7.88 -27.78
CA GLU A 285 10.32 -8.90 -28.83
C GLU A 285 10.26 -10.32 -28.26
N ILE A 286 10.87 -10.56 -27.09
CA ILE A 286 10.77 -11.86 -26.40
C ILE A 286 9.31 -12.14 -26.02
N LEU A 287 8.62 -11.16 -25.43
CA LEU A 287 7.21 -11.29 -25.02
C LEU A 287 6.26 -11.43 -26.22
N GLU A 288 6.64 -10.92 -27.39
CA GLU A 288 5.93 -11.14 -28.65
C GLU A 288 6.27 -12.48 -29.34
N GLY A 289 7.17 -13.27 -28.78
CA GLY A 289 7.63 -14.54 -29.37
C GLY A 289 8.61 -14.39 -30.54
N LYS A 290 9.22 -13.21 -30.70
CA LYS A 290 10.12 -12.86 -31.82
C LYS A 290 11.59 -12.85 -31.42
N VAL A 291 12.07 -13.91 -30.76
CA VAL A 291 13.42 -13.96 -30.21
C VAL A 291 14.47 -14.22 -31.33
N LYS A 292 15.49 -13.37 -31.39
CA LYS A 292 16.61 -13.54 -32.30
C LYS A 292 17.59 -14.62 -31.78
N PRO A 293 18.15 -15.49 -32.63
CA PRO A 293 19.13 -16.51 -32.19
C PRO A 293 20.36 -15.92 -31.47
N SER A 294 20.72 -14.68 -31.77
CA SER A 294 21.85 -13.98 -31.13
C SER A 294 21.60 -13.72 -29.63
N VAL A 295 20.33 -13.60 -29.20
CA VAL A 295 19.97 -13.40 -27.81
C VAL A 295 20.34 -14.64 -26.98
N TYR A 296 20.02 -15.84 -27.46
CA TYR A 296 20.37 -17.09 -26.76
C TYR A 296 21.89 -17.27 -26.66
N ALA A 297 22.61 -17.02 -27.77
CA ALA A 297 24.07 -17.12 -27.76
C ALA A 297 24.75 -16.13 -26.80
N ARG A 298 24.12 -14.98 -26.57
CA ARG A 298 24.60 -13.99 -25.60
C ARG A 298 24.33 -14.45 -24.16
N ILE A 299 23.16 -14.97 -23.88
CA ILE A 299 22.78 -15.48 -22.55
C ILE A 299 23.69 -16.63 -22.11
N ASP A 300 24.06 -17.53 -23.03
CA ASP A 300 24.97 -18.65 -22.74
C ASP A 300 26.34 -18.17 -22.22
N GLN A 301 26.78 -16.96 -22.62
CA GLN A 301 28.05 -16.38 -22.20
C GLN A 301 27.90 -15.37 -21.03
N ALA A 302 26.66 -15.01 -20.66
CA ALA A 302 26.38 -14.01 -19.69
C ALA A 302 26.73 -14.49 -18.26
N ALA A 303 27.22 -13.57 -17.42
CA ALA A 303 27.42 -13.80 -16.00
C ALA A 303 26.06 -13.99 -15.31
N PHE A 304 26.07 -14.62 -14.14
CA PHE A 304 24.83 -14.88 -13.39
C PHE A 304 24.02 -13.63 -13.08
N ASP A 305 24.68 -12.52 -12.72
CA ASP A 305 24.04 -11.23 -12.42
C ASP A 305 23.33 -10.67 -13.65
N GLU A 306 23.92 -10.80 -14.86
CA GLU A 306 23.31 -10.40 -16.13
C GLU A 306 22.10 -11.28 -16.45
N ARG A 307 22.22 -12.61 -16.31
CA ARG A 307 21.11 -13.56 -16.53
C ARG A 307 19.93 -13.27 -15.61
N LEU A 308 20.18 -13.03 -14.32
CA LEU A 308 19.15 -12.68 -13.37
C LEU A 308 18.48 -11.33 -13.69
N SER A 309 19.26 -10.35 -14.15
CA SER A 309 18.71 -9.05 -14.60
C SER A 309 17.78 -9.22 -15.81
N VAL A 310 18.11 -10.11 -16.76
CA VAL A 310 17.23 -10.42 -17.90
C VAL A 310 15.94 -11.10 -17.46
N VAL A 311 16.00 -12.01 -16.47
CA VAL A 311 14.79 -12.64 -15.89
C VAL A 311 13.91 -11.58 -15.24
N ASN A 312 14.49 -10.64 -14.48
CA ASN A 312 13.73 -9.58 -13.82
C ASN A 312 13.10 -8.61 -14.84
N LEU A 313 13.82 -8.27 -15.93
CA LEU A 313 13.26 -7.48 -17.03
C LEU A 313 12.09 -8.21 -17.72
N LEU A 314 12.19 -9.51 -17.89
CA LEU A 314 11.11 -10.32 -18.47
C LEU A 314 9.90 -10.35 -17.54
N LEU A 315 10.11 -10.54 -16.23
CA LEU A 315 9.07 -10.51 -15.20
C LEU A 315 8.35 -9.16 -15.14
N ASP A 316 9.10 -8.07 -15.25
CA ASP A 316 8.53 -6.72 -15.29
C ASP A 316 7.62 -6.54 -16.51
N GLY A 317 8.08 -6.96 -17.70
CA GLY A 317 7.26 -6.92 -18.91
C GLY A 317 5.98 -7.75 -18.78
N VAL A 318 6.07 -8.96 -18.23
CA VAL A 318 4.91 -9.82 -17.96
C VAL A 318 3.98 -9.13 -16.95
N SER A 319 4.51 -8.62 -15.82
CA SER A 319 3.73 -7.96 -14.78
C SER A 319 2.96 -6.74 -15.31
N ASN A 320 3.54 -5.99 -16.24
CA ASN A 320 2.87 -4.86 -16.88
C ASN A 320 1.63 -5.29 -17.68
N VAL A 321 1.71 -6.41 -18.41
CA VAL A 321 0.57 -6.95 -19.15
C VAL A 321 -0.55 -7.38 -18.18
N PHE A 322 -0.22 -8.12 -17.12
CA PHE A 322 -1.22 -8.61 -16.17
C PHE A 322 -1.83 -7.51 -15.32
N TYR A 323 -1.09 -6.46 -15.02
CA TYR A 323 -1.67 -5.28 -14.39
C TYR A 323 -2.73 -4.60 -15.27
N GLN A 324 -2.48 -4.49 -16.57
CA GLN A 324 -3.49 -3.93 -17.48
C GLN A 324 -4.74 -4.81 -17.53
N ILE A 325 -4.58 -6.14 -17.56
CA ILE A 325 -5.69 -7.09 -17.50
C ILE A 325 -6.49 -6.89 -16.20
N GLN A 326 -5.81 -6.88 -15.05
CA GLN A 326 -6.46 -6.71 -13.75
C GLN A 326 -7.19 -5.37 -13.65
N ARG A 327 -6.58 -4.28 -14.13
CA ARG A 327 -7.19 -2.95 -14.17
C ARG A 327 -8.48 -2.93 -15.00
N GLU A 328 -8.44 -3.49 -16.22
CA GLU A 328 -9.62 -3.51 -17.10
C GLU A 328 -10.70 -4.46 -16.53
N ARG A 329 -10.32 -5.55 -15.86
CA ARG A 329 -11.24 -6.46 -15.17
C ARG A 329 -11.99 -5.74 -14.06
N GLU A 330 -11.30 -5.05 -13.14
CA GLU A 330 -11.94 -4.32 -12.05
C GLU A 330 -12.86 -3.20 -12.55
N ILE A 331 -12.49 -2.53 -13.65
CA ILE A 331 -13.39 -1.56 -14.32
C ILE A 331 -14.63 -2.27 -14.86
N THR A 332 -14.48 -3.44 -15.48
CA THR A 332 -15.58 -4.23 -16.06
C THR A 332 -16.53 -4.73 -14.98
N ASP A 333 -16.00 -5.24 -13.86
CA ASP A 333 -16.79 -5.71 -12.72
C ASP A 333 -17.61 -4.56 -12.10
N ALA A 334 -16.96 -3.42 -11.85
CA ALA A 334 -17.64 -2.24 -11.32
C ALA A 334 -18.71 -1.69 -12.30
N TRP A 335 -18.47 -1.80 -13.61
CA TRP A 335 -19.46 -1.44 -14.62
C TRP A 335 -20.63 -2.42 -14.65
N TYR A 336 -20.36 -3.72 -14.49
CA TYR A 336 -21.41 -4.73 -14.37
C TYR A 336 -22.33 -4.47 -13.18
N ASP A 337 -21.75 -4.14 -12.00
CA ASP A 337 -22.54 -3.82 -10.82
C ASP A 337 -23.39 -2.56 -11.02
N PHE A 338 -22.85 -1.54 -11.66
CA PHE A 338 -23.61 -0.34 -12.05
C PHE A 338 -24.79 -0.69 -12.97
N LEU A 339 -24.58 -1.50 -14.00
CA LEU A 339 -25.66 -1.91 -14.91
C LEU A 339 -26.71 -2.79 -14.24
N LYS A 340 -26.30 -3.62 -13.28
CA LYS A 340 -27.21 -4.44 -12.48
C LYS A 340 -28.13 -3.56 -11.64
N GLU A 341 -27.60 -2.53 -10.99
CA GLU A 341 -28.39 -1.54 -10.26
C GLU A 341 -29.32 -0.75 -11.19
N TYR A 342 -28.80 -0.27 -12.32
CA TYR A 342 -29.60 0.43 -13.33
C TYR A 342 -30.78 -0.41 -13.81
N ARG A 343 -30.56 -1.69 -14.15
CA ARG A 343 -31.60 -2.62 -14.56
C ARG A 343 -32.66 -2.84 -13.48
N GLN A 344 -32.26 -2.92 -12.22
CA GLN A 344 -33.16 -3.10 -11.10
C GLN A 344 -34.04 -1.86 -10.87
N LYS A 345 -33.44 -0.66 -10.91
CA LYS A 345 -34.16 0.61 -10.74
C LYS A 345 -35.11 0.87 -11.94
N LEU A 346 -34.72 0.52 -13.17
CA LEU A 346 -35.61 0.59 -14.35
C LEU A 346 -36.88 -0.25 -14.18
N LYS A 347 -36.74 -1.51 -13.73
CA LYS A 347 -37.89 -2.40 -13.53
C LYS A 347 -38.86 -1.95 -12.44
N ASN A 348 -38.38 -1.23 -11.45
CA ASN A 348 -39.16 -0.82 -10.27
C ASN A 348 -39.72 0.61 -10.37
N SER A 349 -39.42 1.34 -11.44
CA SER A 349 -39.80 2.73 -11.61
C SER A 349 -40.94 2.89 -12.59
N LEU A 350 -41.91 3.75 -12.25
CA LEU A 350 -42.98 4.19 -13.14
C LEU A 350 -42.49 5.22 -14.18
N GLN A 351 -41.31 5.77 -14.02
CA GLN A 351 -40.64 6.72 -14.93
C GLN A 351 -39.21 6.30 -15.16
N ALA A 352 -38.91 5.81 -16.36
CA ALA A 352 -37.56 5.38 -16.74
C ALA A 352 -36.56 6.53 -16.94
N LYS A 353 -37.09 7.75 -17.15
CA LYS A 353 -36.31 8.94 -17.50
C LYS A 353 -35.41 9.42 -16.35
N GLY A 354 -34.11 9.67 -16.63
CA GLY A 354 -33.14 10.23 -15.69
C GLY A 354 -32.60 9.26 -14.64
N ILE A 355 -33.01 7.96 -14.66
CA ILE A 355 -32.52 6.98 -13.69
C ILE A 355 -31.01 6.77 -13.82
N PHE A 356 -30.50 6.65 -15.04
CA PHE A 356 -29.08 6.44 -15.30
C PHE A 356 -28.24 7.60 -14.75
N GLU A 357 -28.65 8.85 -15.03
CA GLU A 357 -27.95 10.04 -14.53
C GLU A 357 -27.99 10.14 -13.01
N THR A 358 -29.11 9.74 -12.38
CA THR A 358 -29.23 9.75 -10.91
C THR A 358 -28.24 8.76 -10.28
N ILE A 359 -28.18 7.51 -10.78
CA ILE A 359 -27.23 6.50 -10.26
C ILE A 359 -25.79 6.96 -10.50
N LEU A 360 -25.50 7.53 -11.67
CA LEU A 360 -24.16 8.04 -11.99
C LEU A 360 -23.75 9.19 -11.07
N ALA A 361 -24.67 10.11 -10.76
CA ALA A 361 -24.42 11.21 -9.84
C ALA A 361 -24.19 10.71 -8.40
N GLU A 362 -25.01 9.76 -7.92
CA GLU A 362 -24.84 9.11 -6.61
C GLU A 362 -23.48 8.41 -6.51
N LYS A 363 -23.12 7.61 -7.54
CA LYS A 363 -21.83 6.93 -7.61
C LYS A 363 -20.65 7.92 -7.63
N THR A 364 -20.71 8.93 -8.49
CA THR A 364 -19.62 9.93 -8.59
C THR A 364 -19.42 10.69 -7.29
N ALA A 365 -20.51 11.09 -6.61
CA ALA A 365 -20.44 11.75 -5.30
C ALA A 365 -19.84 10.84 -4.22
N SER A 366 -20.21 9.54 -4.22
CA SER A 366 -19.62 8.55 -3.31
C SER A 366 -18.13 8.33 -3.56
N ASP A 367 -17.71 8.23 -4.83
CA ASP A 367 -16.31 8.05 -5.20
C ASP A 367 -15.46 9.27 -4.77
N GLU A 368 -15.95 10.50 -5.01
CA GLU A 368 -15.29 11.74 -4.57
C GLU A 368 -15.20 11.84 -3.05
N GLN A 369 -16.25 11.41 -2.34
CA GLN A 369 -16.24 11.40 -0.87
C GLN A 369 -15.21 10.40 -0.34
N ASN A 370 -15.16 9.17 -0.88
CA ASN A 370 -14.21 8.14 -0.49
C ASN A 370 -12.76 8.59 -0.75
N GLU A 371 -12.52 9.28 -1.87
CA GLU A 371 -11.20 9.86 -2.18
C GLU A 371 -10.81 10.95 -1.19
N LYS A 372 -11.69 11.92 -0.90
CA LYS A 372 -11.43 12.99 0.09
C LYS A 372 -11.16 12.43 1.49
N GLN A 373 -11.82 11.36 1.86
CA GLN A 373 -11.66 10.71 3.16
C GLN A 373 -10.48 9.72 3.20
N GLN A 374 -9.77 9.53 2.08
CA GLN A 374 -8.64 8.59 1.93
C GLN A 374 -9.01 7.11 2.20
N PHE A 375 -10.27 6.74 1.96
CA PHE A 375 -10.74 5.35 2.12
C PHE A 375 -10.36 4.44 0.95
N VAL A 376 -9.93 5.03 -0.17
CA VAL A 376 -9.49 4.34 -1.37
C VAL A 376 -8.05 4.69 -1.70
N SER A 377 -7.32 3.76 -2.31
CA SER A 377 -5.98 4.02 -2.82
C SER A 377 -6.04 4.88 -4.09
N LYS A 378 -4.91 5.51 -4.46
CA LYS A 378 -4.81 6.28 -5.70
C LYS A 378 -5.21 5.44 -6.92
N ALA A 379 -4.73 4.18 -7.00
CA ALA A 379 -5.07 3.28 -8.09
C ALA A 379 -6.58 2.96 -8.16
N GLN A 380 -7.26 2.80 -7.02
CA GLN A 380 -8.72 2.64 -6.97
C GLN A 380 -9.45 3.90 -7.42
N SER A 381 -9.00 5.08 -6.99
CA SER A 381 -9.56 6.37 -7.41
C SER A 381 -9.42 6.57 -8.92
N ASP A 382 -8.25 6.28 -9.50
CA ASP A 382 -8.00 6.39 -10.94
C ASP A 382 -8.89 5.43 -11.76
N ARG A 383 -9.12 4.20 -11.28
CA ARG A 383 -10.06 3.26 -11.89
C ARG A 383 -11.50 3.76 -11.84
N ALA A 384 -11.93 4.27 -10.68
CA ALA A 384 -13.27 4.85 -10.52
C ALA A 384 -13.49 6.04 -11.45
N ARG A 385 -12.50 6.93 -11.58
CA ARG A 385 -12.55 8.06 -12.53
C ARG A 385 -12.67 7.58 -13.97
N SER A 386 -11.85 6.59 -14.38
CA SER A 386 -11.91 6.00 -15.73
C SER A 386 -13.27 5.39 -16.03
N LEU A 387 -13.88 4.67 -15.08
CA LEU A 387 -15.23 4.15 -15.21
C LEU A 387 -16.27 5.27 -15.31
N ASN A 388 -16.19 6.28 -14.45
CA ASN A 388 -17.12 7.41 -14.44
C ASN A 388 -17.09 8.19 -15.75
N GLU A 389 -15.93 8.33 -16.42
CA GLU A 389 -15.84 8.93 -17.76
C GLU A 389 -16.57 8.10 -18.80
N LYS A 390 -16.36 6.77 -18.83
CA LYS A 390 -17.08 5.85 -19.73
C LYS A 390 -18.59 5.89 -19.49
N LEU A 391 -19.04 5.90 -18.25
CA LEU A 391 -20.44 6.00 -17.88
C LEU A 391 -21.05 7.36 -18.27
N LYS A 392 -20.30 8.47 -18.18
CA LYS A 392 -20.75 9.78 -18.68
C LYS A 392 -20.98 9.79 -20.20
N GLU A 393 -20.15 9.09 -20.96
CA GLU A 393 -20.35 8.93 -22.40
C GLU A 393 -21.61 8.11 -22.70
N CYS A 394 -21.85 7.03 -21.96
CA CYS A 394 -23.08 6.25 -22.05
C CYS A 394 -24.32 7.09 -21.70
N ALA A 395 -24.25 7.88 -20.63
CA ALA A 395 -25.34 8.75 -20.21
C ALA A 395 -25.77 9.72 -21.32
N LYS A 396 -24.81 10.35 -22.03
CA LYS A 396 -25.12 11.24 -23.16
C LYS A 396 -25.94 10.57 -24.26
N LYS A 397 -25.62 9.30 -24.58
CA LYS A 397 -26.36 8.51 -25.59
C LYS A 397 -27.77 8.18 -25.10
N ILE A 398 -27.91 7.73 -23.84
CA ILE A 398 -29.18 7.35 -23.24
C ILE A 398 -30.13 8.56 -23.16
N VAL A 399 -29.64 9.72 -22.68
CA VAL A 399 -30.44 10.95 -22.57
C VAL A 399 -30.93 11.44 -23.91
N ALA A 400 -30.12 11.33 -24.96
CA ALA A 400 -30.54 11.69 -26.34
C ALA A 400 -31.72 10.84 -26.81
N GLU A 401 -31.77 9.56 -26.49
CA GLU A 401 -32.80 8.61 -26.89
C GLU A 401 -34.02 8.65 -25.95
N GLU A 402 -33.87 8.98 -24.67
CA GLU A 402 -35.00 9.13 -23.72
C GLU A 402 -35.99 10.21 -24.13
N THR A 403 -35.62 11.14 -25.03
CA THR A 403 -36.50 12.15 -25.59
C THR A 403 -37.54 11.58 -26.59
N ILE A 404 -37.34 10.35 -27.07
CA ILE A 404 -38.12 9.72 -28.17
C ILE A 404 -39.17 8.72 -27.66
N ASN A 405 -39.36 8.55 -26.36
CA ASN A 405 -40.38 7.65 -25.77
C ASN A 405 -40.07 6.15 -26.00
N ILE A 406 -38.86 5.71 -25.72
CA ILE A 406 -38.38 4.34 -25.95
C ILE A 406 -38.76 3.42 -24.77
N GLU A 407 -38.98 2.14 -25.04
CA GLU A 407 -39.24 1.11 -24.03
C GLU A 407 -38.02 0.87 -23.14
N GLU A 408 -38.26 0.49 -21.87
CA GLU A 408 -37.22 0.20 -20.86
C GLU A 408 -36.15 -0.79 -21.34
N THR A 409 -36.57 -1.79 -22.12
CA THR A 409 -35.68 -2.80 -22.69
C THR A 409 -34.72 -2.24 -23.71
N ALA A 410 -35.12 -1.24 -24.48
CA ALA A 410 -34.27 -0.57 -25.46
C ALA A 410 -33.29 0.39 -24.81
N LEU A 411 -33.70 1.11 -23.75
CA LEU A 411 -32.80 1.97 -22.96
C LEU A 411 -31.71 1.15 -22.27
N PHE A 412 -32.05 -0.02 -21.71
CA PHE A 412 -31.06 -0.91 -21.15
C PHE A 412 -30.11 -1.48 -22.21
N ALA A 413 -30.59 -1.80 -23.40
CA ALA A 413 -29.76 -2.28 -24.52
C ALA A 413 -28.69 -1.23 -24.92
N LEU A 414 -29.07 0.05 -24.97
CA LEU A 414 -28.13 1.17 -25.23
C LEU A 414 -27.03 1.30 -24.17
N ALA A 415 -27.35 1.07 -22.89
CA ALA A 415 -26.37 1.08 -21.83
C ALA A 415 -25.47 -0.16 -21.87
N LYS A 416 -26.00 -1.29 -22.38
CA LYS A 416 -25.27 -2.57 -22.43
C LYS A 416 -24.28 -2.64 -23.60
N GLU A 417 -24.57 -2.04 -24.73
CA GLU A 417 -23.71 -2.11 -25.93
C GLU A 417 -22.24 -1.68 -25.66
N PRO A 418 -21.96 -0.52 -25.02
CA PRO A 418 -20.58 -0.16 -24.69
C PRO A 418 -19.92 -1.09 -23.64
N PHE A 419 -20.73 -1.69 -22.77
CA PHE A 419 -20.25 -2.68 -21.81
C PHE A 419 -19.86 -3.99 -22.51
N ASP A 420 -20.64 -4.46 -23.48
CA ASP A 420 -20.31 -5.65 -24.26
C ASP A 420 -18.97 -5.45 -25.00
N ALA A 421 -18.73 -4.26 -25.59
CA ALA A 421 -17.44 -3.90 -26.18
C ALA A 421 -16.28 -3.90 -25.15
N GLN A 422 -16.54 -3.47 -23.92
CA GLN A 422 -15.55 -3.54 -22.84
C GLN A 422 -15.23 -5.00 -22.45
N CYS A 423 -16.22 -5.89 -22.43
CA CYS A 423 -16.02 -7.32 -22.20
C CYS A 423 -15.17 -7.97 -23.30
N GLU A 424 -15.44 -7.63 -24.58
CA GLU A 424 -14.61 -8.11 -25.71
C GLU A 424 -13.17 -7.62 -25.62
N LYS A 425 -12.97 -6.35 -25.23
CA LYS A 425 -11.62 -5.81 -24.98
C LYS A 425 -10.90 -6.58 -23.88
N LEU A 426 -11.57 -6.84 -22.74
CA LEU A 426 -10.99 -7.60 -21.64
C LEU A 426 -10.59 -9.00 -22.09
N GLN A 427 -11.48 -9.70 -22.80
CA GLN A 427 -11.19 -11.04 -23.33
C GLN A 427 -9.98 -11.06 -24.27
N SER A 428 -9.86 -10.04 -25.11
CA SER A 428 -8.70 -9.90 -26.00
C SER A 428 -7.40 -9.71 -25.22
N LEU A 429 -7.42 -8.90 -24.15
CA LEU A 429 -6.26 -8.69 -23.29
C LEU A 429 -5.88 -9.97 -22.51
N GLU A 430 -6.88 -10.72 -22.02
CA GLU A 430 -6.65 -12.02 -21.36
C GLU A 430 -5.98 -13.03 -22.28
N ASN A 431 -6.45 -13.13 -23.54
CA ASN A 431 -5.82 -13.99 -24.54
C ASN A 431 -4.37 -13.56 -24.83
N GLN A 432 -4.12 -12.25 -24.97
CA GLN A 432 -2.78 -11.71 -25.14
C GLN A 432 -1.89 -12.03 -23.91
N GLY A 433 -2.43 -11.97 -22.69
CA GLY A 433 -1.72 -12.34 -21.47
C GLY A 433 -1.28 -13.80 -21.47
N ILE A 434 -2.15 -14.71 -21.92
CA ILE A 434 -1.81 -16.13 -22.08
C ILE A 434 -0.67 -16.31 -23.08
N GLU A 435 -0.76 -15.68 -24.26
CA GLU A 435 0.29 -15.75 -25.29
C GLU A 435 1.62 -15.18 -24.75
N THR A 436 1.59 -14.07 -24.05
CA THR A 436 2.77 -13.45 -23.44
C THR A 436 3.46 -14.40 -22.46
N LEU A 437 2.69 -15.09 -21.58
CA LEU A 437 3.26 -16.10 -20.66
C LEU A 437 3.84 -17.29 -21.42
N GLU A 438 3.18 -17.79 -22.43
CA GLU A 438 3.67 -18.91 -23.22
C GLU A 438 5.00 -18.55 -23.96
N HIS A 439 5.12 -17.32 -24.46
CA HIS A 439 6.37 -16.83 -25.06
C HIS A 439 7.47 -16.67 -23.99
N ALA A 440 7.14 -16.12 -22.82
CA ALA A 440 8.07 -16.01 -21.73
C ALA A 440 8.59 -17.38 -21.25
N PHE A 441 7.71 -18.38 -21.07
CA PHE A 441 8.12 -19.74 -20.76
C PHE A 441 8.98 -20.36 -21.86
N THR A 442 8.63 -20.17 -23.13
CA THR A 442 9.43 -20.66 -24.25
C THR A 442 10.86 -20.09 -24.23
N PHE A 443 10.98 -18.79 -23.97
CA PHE A 443 12.27 -18.14 -23.83
C PHE A 443 13.05 -18.70 -22.63
N MET A 444 12.43 -18.80 -21.47
CA MET A 444 13.04 -19.31 -20.23
C MET A 444 13.55 -20.73 -20.39
N GLU A 445 12.75 -21.61 -21.02
CA GLU A 445 13.13 -23.01 -21.29
C GLU A 445 14.36 -23.11 -22.22
N GLN A 446 14.38 -22.29 -23.27
CA GLN A 446 15.47 -22.31 -24.24
C GLN A 446 16.74 -21.64 -23.71
N ALA A 447 16.60 -20.59 -22.92
CA ALA A 447 17.74 -19.81 -22.41
C ALA A 447 18.37 -20.44 -21.16
N PHE A 448 17.55 -20.98 -20.25
CA PHE A 448 18.00 -21.34 -18.90
C PHE A 448 17.66 -22.79 -18.50
N SER A 449 16.86 -23.50 -19.33
CA SER A 449 16.39 -24.85 -19.02
C SER A 449 15.78 -24.93 -17.61
N ASP A 450 16.19 -25.90 -16.78
CA ASP A 450 15.74 -26.07 -15.38
C ASP A 450 16.67 -25.37 -14.38
N GLY A 451 17.33 -24.29 -14.78
CA GLY A 451 18.28 -23.53 -13.95
C GLY A 451 17.62 -22.74 -12.79
N GLN A 452 18.48 -22.11 -11.98
CA GLN A 452 18.02 -21.25 -10.88
C GLN A 452 17.16 -20.10 -11.36
N GLU A 453 17.41 -19.61 -12.57
CA GLU A 453 16.66 -18.53 -13.23
C GLU A 453 15.19 -18.94 -13.44
N MET A 454 14.92 -20.20 -13.82
CA MET A 454 13.55 -20.70 -13.94
C MET A 454 12.85 -20.76 -12.57
N VAL A 455 13.58 -21.15 -11.52
CA VAL A 455 13.05 -21.12 -10.15
C VAL A 455 12.63 -19.72 -9.72
N VAL A 456 13.49 -18.73 -9.97
CA VAL A 456 13.18 -17.31 -9.68
C VAL A 456 11.96 -16.88 -10.48
N PHE A 457 11.94 -17.13 -11.78
CA PHE A 457 10.82 -16.76 -12.66
C PHE A 457 9.47 -17.31 -12.16
N VAL A 458 9.36 -18.61 -11.93
CA VAL A 458 8.11 -19.25 -11.49
C VAL A 458 7.71 -18.80 -10.08
N THR A 459 8.68 -18.59 -9.19
CA THR A 459 8.41 -18.10 -7.84
C THR A 459 7.82 -16.68 -7.91
N GLU A 460 8.42 -15.78 -8.70
CA GLU A 460 7.94 -14.42 -8.86
C GLU A 460 6.55 -14.37 -9.51
N LEU A 461 6.26 -15.20 -10.52
CA LEU A 461 4.90 -15.33 -11.08
C LEU A 461 3.86 -15.74 -10.00
N THR A 462 4.27 -16.59 -9.04
CA THR A 462 3.37 -17.07 -7.99
C THR A 462 3.05 -16.01 -6.94
N ILE A 463 4.01 -15.11 -6.64
CA ILE A 463 3.87 -14.11 -5.57
C ILE A 463 3.41 -12.74 -6.08
N THR A 464 3.46 -12.48 -7.39
CA THR A 464 2.94 -11.26 -8.00
C THR A 464 1.40 -11.30 -8.01
N PRO A 465 0.71 -10.40 -7.28
CA PRO A 465 -0.73 -10.53 -7.01
C PRO A 465 -1.59 -10.63 -8.27
N GLU A 466 -1.36 -9.78 -9.27
CA GLU A 466 -2.14 -9.74 -10.51
C GLU A 466 -1.98 -11.02 -11.34
N ILE A 467 -0.76 -11.56 -11.38
CA ILE A 467 -0.45 -12.81 -12.09
C ILE A 467 -1.03 -13.99 -11.30
N ALA A 468 -0.90 -14.01 -9.98
CA ALA A 468 -1.43 -15.09 -9.14
C ALA A 468 -2.95 -15.21 -9.25
N VAL A 469 -3.68 -14.09 -9.25
CA VAL A 469 -5.14 -14.07 -9.49
C VAL A 469 -5.46 -14.66 -10.85
N PHE A 470 -4.80 -14.20 -11.91
CA PHE A 470 -5.02 -14.70 -13.27
C PHE A 470 -4.75 -16.21 -13.39
N LEU A 471 -3.63 -16.69 -12.83
CA LEU A 471 -3.25 -18.10 -12.84
C LEU A 471 -4.21 -19.00 -12.03
N SER A 472 -4.92 -18.43 -11.06
CA SER A 472 -5.96 -19.18 -10.32
C SER A 472 -7.23 -19.44 -11.14
N GLU A 473 -7.49 -18.59 -12.12
CA GLU A 473 -8.67 -18.66 -12.99
C GLU A 473 -8.39 -19.31 -14.35
N HIS A 474 -7.15 -19.18 -14.84
CA HIS A 474 -6.73 -19.69 -16.14
C HIS A 474 -5.65 -20.78 -15.96
N ARG A 475 -5.94 -21.97 -16.42
CA ARG A 475 -5.02 -23.08 -16.35
C ARG A 475 -3.92 -22.96 -17.42
N ILE A 476 -2.67 -22.69 -16.99
CA ILE A 476 -1.48 -22.67 -17.82
C ILE A 476 -0.64 -23.90 -17.49
N GLU A 477 -0.58 -24.87 -18.42
CA GLU A 477 0.03 -26.21 -18.18
C GLU A 477 1.51 -26.11 -17.82
N ARG A 478 2.27 -25.23 -18.47
CA ARG A 478 3.68 -25.01 -18.18
C ARG A 478 3.91 -24.50 -16.77
N TYR A 479 3.15 -23.46 -16.36
CA TYR A 479 3.24 -22.95 -14.99
C TYR A 479 2.93 -24.02 -13.95
N GLU A 480 1.87 -24.81 -14.13
CA GLU A 480 1.52 -25.88 -13.20
C GLU A 480 2.59 -26.96 -13.14
N THR A 481 3.23 -27.27 -14.25
CA THR A 481 4.34 -28.25 -14.32
C THR A 481 5.52 -27.79 -13.47
N TYR A 482 6.00 -26.56 -13.69
CA TYR A 482 7.16 -26.02 -12.95
C TYR A 482 6.85 -25.78 -11.48
N LYS A 483 5.67 -25.25 -11.16
CA LYS A 483 5.20 -25.08 -9.78
C LYS A 483 5.21 -26.40 -9.00
N ASN A 484 4.70 -27.48 -9.63
CA ASN A 484 4.69 -28.80 -9.00
C ASN A 484 6.12 -29.36 -8.81
N GLN A 485 7.02 -29.13 -9.75
CA GLN A 485 8.43 -29.51 -9.61
C GLN A 485 9.11 -28.78 -8.45
N LEU A 486 8.87 -27.49 -8.29
CA LEU A 486 9.39 -26.69 -7.17
C LEU A 486 8.84 -27.16 -5.83
N LEU A 487 7.54 -27.47 -5.73
CA LEU A 487 6.92 -28.00 -4.52
C LEU A 487 7.47 -29.38 -4.12
N ILE A 488 7.76 -30.25 -5.09
CA ILE A 488 8.39 -31.55 -4.84
C ILE A 488 9.83 -31.35 -4.41
N GLY A 489 10.56 -30.43 -5.01
CA GLY A 489 11.94 -30.09 -4.65
C GLY A 489 12.07 -29.58 -3.21
N THR A 490 11.19 -28.65 -2.78
CA THR A 490 11.16 -28.12 -1.41
C THR A 490 10.81 -29.20 -0.39
N LYS A 491 9.77 -30.00 -0.62
CA LYS A 491 9.42 -31.13 0.27
C LYS A 491 10.55 -32.13 0.38
N ARG A 492 11.24 -32.44 -0.72
CA ARG A 492 12.40 -33.34 -0.70
C ARG A 492 13.56 -32.76 0.12
N ALA A 493 13.83 -31.48 0.00
CA ALA A 493 14.86 -30.77 0.77
C ALA A 493 14.51 -30.72 2.26
N GLU A 494 13.25 -30.48 2.62
CA GLU A 494 12.76 -30.55 4.00
C GLU A 494 12.96 -31.94 4.61
N ILE A 495 12.51 -32.99 3.92
CA ILE A 495 12.69 -34.39 4.37
C ILE A 495 14.17 -34.73 4.54
N LEU A 496 15.04 -34.34 3.59
CA LEU A 496 16.47 -34.57 3.71
C LEU A 496 17.11 -33.77 4.88
N SER A 497 16.63 -32.60 5.18
CA SER A 497 17.07 -31.78 6.31
C SER A 497 16.63 -32.39 7.66
N GLU A 498 15.45 -33.01 7.72
CA GLU A 498 14.96 -33.74 8.90
C GLU A 498 15.80 -35.01 9.14
N ILE A 499 16.03 -35.77 8.09
CA ILE A 499 16.89 -37.00 8.18
C ILE A 499 18.34 -36.67 8.60
N ALA A 500 18.85 -35.48 8.22
CA ALA A 500 20.22 -35.08 8.60
C ALA A 500 20.31 -34.54 10.05
N ARG A 501 19.16 -34.30 10.71
CA ARG A 501 19.09 -33.84 12.12
C ARG A 501 18.92 -34.97 13.12
N ASP A 502 18.51 -36.16 12.65
CA ASP A 502 18.50 -37.44 13.39
C ASP A 502 19.84 -38.19 13.20
#